data_9a3eb03645896e00db04077a5a2ee3ed
#
_entry.id   9a3eb03645896e00db04077a5a2ee3ed
#
_cell.length_a   1.000
_cell.length_b   1.000
_cell.length_c   1.000
_cell.angle_alpha   90.00
_cell.angle_beta   90.00
_cell.angle_gamma   90.00
#
_symmetry.space_group_name_H-M   'P 1'
#
loop_
_entity.id
_entity.type
_entity.pdbx_description
1 polymer ?
#
loop_
_entity_poly.entity_id
_entity_poly.type
_entity_poly.pdbx_seq_one_letter_code
_entity_poly.pdbx_strand_id
1 'polypeptide(L)'
;IMKRMYNLYRIFLFLWISFVVCIWGIYLYAYISPKIVLNSANRIYLYDNKEELVFESNNNNDWVSLKDISKYVRNATIISEDKSFYNHSGFDYLRIGKAMFNNIKSGTIVEGASTISQQYVKNLYLDFNQTWKRKIDEAFLTIKLELRYSKDEILEGYLNTINYGQGNYGIASASKYYFNKNASDLTLEEALMLVGIPRSPENNNPIANYDNCIKRARIIASLLVKNGYITKEEYDNLYKDKIEIYGKRERNNMSTLMYYSDAVNEELNSISSIPKNLIKSGGIKIYTTLDVNAQKKLDDSIKENGSNEDDVQLAGILVNPKTGGVLALAGGKNYARSQYNRVTQSKRQVGSTIKPFLYYSALENNMTESSRFYSSKVSFVFGNKETYTPNNYSNLYANKEITMAAALAYSDNIYAVKTHLFLGEEQLVKTMKMAGLKEKLNPVPSLALGSQELNMLDYANSYVTLANYGTTNETYFIERVEDVNGNLLYKHKENSKEVFNKDSVFIINEMMTNTYNPAFIDYLNPTIIYLNSKISRKYAIKSGTTDNDYWIVGYNPDALM
;
A
#
# COMPACT_ATOMS: atom_id res chain seq x y z
N ILE A 1 -41.43 -56.05 8.08
CA ILE A 1 -41.59 -54.58 8.07
C ILE A 1 -41.21 -54.03 9.44
N MET A 2 -41.75 -54.45 10.56
CA MET A 2 -41.42 -53.94 11.92
C MET A 2 -39.94 -54.02 12.28
N LYS A 3 -39.26 -55.15 11.98
CA LYS A 3 -37.82 -55.29 12.28
C LYS A 3 -36.93 -54.31 11.47
N ARG A 4 -37.31 -53.97 10.23
CA ARG A 4 -36.65 -52.92 9.40
C ARG A 4 -36.92 -51.52 9.94
N MET A 5 -38.12 -51.20 10.36
CA MET A 5 -38.46 -49.90 10.97
C MET A 5 -37.72 -49.70 12.29
N TYR A 6 -37.62 -50.74 13.13
CA TYR A 6 -36.87 -50.69 14.38
C TYR A 6 -35.36 -50.45 14.15
N ASN A 7 -34.76 -51.08 13.15
CA ASN A 7 -33.37 -50.84 12.80
C ASN A 7 -33.14 -49.43 12.25
N LEU A 8 -34.04 -48.91 11.41
CA LEU A 8 -34.00 -47.53 10.92
C LEU A 8 -34.11 -46.52 12.08
N TYR A 9 -35.00 -46.76 13.03
CA TYR A 9 -35.11 -45.93 14.23
C TYR A 9 -33.83 -45.93 15.08
N ARG A 10 -33.20 -47.11 15.27
CA ARG A 10 -31.90 -47.18 16.00
C ARG A 10 -30.80 -46.47 15.27
N ILE A 11 -30.69 -46.56 13.95
CA ILE A 11 -29.73 -45.82 13.14
C ILE A 11 -29.99 -44.31 13.27
N PHE A 12 -31.24 -43.89 13.15
CA PHE A 12 -31.61 -42.47 13.31
C PHE A 12 -31.28 -41.96 14.71
N LEU A 13 -31.59 -42.71 15.75
CA LEU A 13 -31.29 -42.36 17.13
C LEU A 13 -29.78 -42.25 17.36
N PHE A 14 -29.00 -43.18 16.83
CA PHE A 14 -27.53 -43.15 16.91
C PHE A 14 -26.97 -41.94 16.20
N LEU A 15 -27.41 -41.63 14.98
CA LEU A 15 -26.99 -40.45 14.23
C LEU A 15 -27.36 -39.16 14.96
N TRP A 16 -28.54 -39.11 15.56
CA TRP A 16 -29.00 -37.96 16.33
C TRP A 16 -28.18 -37.74 17.60
N ILE A 17 -27.89 -38.81 18.37
CA ILE A 17 -27.00 -38.73 19.54
C ILE A 17 -25.59 -38.30 19.13
N SER A 18 -25.02 -38.88 18.07
CA SER A 18 -23.71 -38.50 17.55
C SER A 18 -23.66 -37.04 17.14
N PHE A 19 -24.70 -36.52 16.50
CA PHE A 19 -24.84 -35.13 16.15
C PHE A 19 -24.87 -34.20 17.38
N VAL A 20 -25.66 -34.58 18.40
CA VAL A 20 -25.74 -33.83 19.66
C VAL A 20 -24.36 -33.81 20.37
N VAL A 21 -23.68 -34.95 20.44
CA VAL A 21 -22.33 -35.04 21.04
C VAL A 21 -21.34 -34.21 20.27
N CYS A 22 -21.40 -34.19 18.94
CA CYS A 22 -20.54 -33.36 18.10
C CYS A 22 -20.75 -31.85 18.37
N ILE A 23 -22.02 -31.41 18.44
CA ILE A 23 -22.36 -30.04 18.79
C ILE A 23 -21.81 -29.68 20.18
N TRP A 24 -22.03 -30.53 21.17
CA TRP A 24 -21.50 -30.34 22.52
C TRP A 24 -19.97 -30.23 22.53
N GLY A 25 -19.29 -31.08 21.74
CA GLY A 25 -17.83 -31.01 21.55
C GLY A 25 -17.37 -29.67 20.96
N ILE A 26 -18.08 -29.15 19.98
CA ILE A 26 -17.78 -27.83 19.38
C ILE A 26 -17.94 -26.71 20.42
N TYR A 27 -19.05 -26.71 21.18
CA TYR A 27 -19.28 -25.70 22.22
C TYR A 27 -18.25 -25.79 23.35
N LEU A 28 -17.90 -26.99 23.79
CA LEU A 28 -16.88 -27.22 24.80
C LEU A 28 -15.51 -26.73 24.32
N TYR A 29 -15.13 -27.08 23.09
CA TYR A 29 -13.87 -26.62 22.50
C TYR A 29 -13.85 -25.10 22.34
N ALA A 30 -14.96 -24.48 21.91
CA ALA A 30 -15.10 -23.03 21.85
C ALA A 30 -14.93 -22.39 23.23
N TYR A 31 -15.46 -23.02 24.27
CA TYR A 31 -15.37 -22.53 25.64
C TYR A 31 -13.96 -22.64 26.24
N ILE A 32 -13.21 -23.73 26.03
CA ILE A 32 -11.86 -23.92 26.58
C ILE A 32 -10.77 -23.23 25.75
N SER A 33 -11.04 -22.94 24.44
CA SER A 33 -10.06 -22.30 23.56
C SER A 33 -9.75 -20.84 23.98
N PRO A 34 -8.58 -20.25 23.66
CA PRO A 34 -8.21 -18.89 24.06
C PRO A 34 -9.29 -17.85 23.74
N LYS A 35 -9.46 -16.85 24.58
CA LYS A 35 -10.47 -15.80 24.41
C LYS A 35 -10.26 -15.04 23.09
N ILE A 36 -11.32 -14.74 22.35
CA ILE A 36 -11.27 -13.83 21.22
C ILE A 36 -10.99 -12.42 21.76
N VAL A 37 -10.07 -11.71 21.18
CA VAL A 37 -9.83 -10.31 21.56
C VAL A 37 -10.79 -9.43 20.77
N LEU A 38 -11.75 -8.80 21.42
CA LEU A 38 -12.73 -7.91 20.79
C LEU A 38 -12.24 -6.49 20.59
N ASN A 39 -11.33 -6.06 21.45
CA ASN A 39 -10.79 -4.72 21.38
C ASN A 39 -9.75 -4.64 20.28
N SER A 40 -10.17 -4.26 19.13
CA SER A 40 -9.30 -3.68 18.15
C SER A 40 -9.43 -2.14 18.11
N ALA A 41 -9.44 -1.51 19.27
CA ALA A 41 -8.84 -0.18 19.41
C ALA A 41 -7.32 -0.31 19.17
N ASN A 42 -6.94 -1.27 18.39
CA ASN A 42 -5.58 -1.65 18.11
C ASN A 42 -5.13 -0.79 16.95
N ARG A 43 -4.70 0.40 17.31
CA ARG A 43 -4.05 1.34 16.40
C ARG A 43 -2.75 0.73 15.90
N ILE A 44 -2.44 0.93 14.65
CA ILE A 44 -1.10 0.72 14.14
C ILE A 44 -0.35 2.01 14.41
N TYR A 45 0.69 1.93 15.20
CA TYR A 45 1.55 3.07 15.51
C TYR A 45 2.77 3.01 14.61
N LEU A 46 3.01 4.08 13.88
CA LEU A 46 4.18 4.22 13.02
C LEU A 46 5.14 5.21 13.67
N TYR A 47 6.32 4.73 13.97
CA TYR A 47 7.42 5.49 14.56
C TYR A 47 8.48 5.77 13.49
N ASP A 48 9.12 6.92 13.59
CA ASP A 48 10.26 7.30 12.74
C ASP A 48 11.58 6.64 13.19
N ASN A 49 12.68 7.00 12.52
CA ASN A 49 14.02 6.50 12.84
C ASN A 49 14.61 7.00 14.16
N LYS A 50 13.90 7.90 14.87
CA LYS A 50 14.21 8.37 16.22
C LYS A 50 13.26 7.82 17.27
N GLU A 51 12.41 6.88 16.87
CA GLU A 51 11.36 6.30 17.70
C GLU A 51 10.32 7.34 18.18
N GLU A 52 10.16 8.43 17.42
CA GLU A 52 9.08 9.40 17.64
C GLU A 52 7.82 8.95 16.89
N LEU A 53 6.65 9.10 17.52
CA LEU A 53 5.37 8.74 16.90
C LEU A 53 5.05 9.73 15.77
N VAL A 54 5.02 9.24 14.54
CA VAL A 54 4.75 10.04 13.34
C VAL A 54 3.31 9.94 12.91
N PHE A 55 2.80 8.73 12.94
CA PHE A 55 1.48 8.40 12.47
C PHE A 55 0.87 7.35 13.38
N GLU A 56 -0.28 7.67 13.86
CA GLU A 56 -1.18 6.72 14.42
C GLU A 56 -2.16 6.40 13.31
N SER A 57 -2.14 5.14 12.84
CA SER A 57 -3.14 4.73 11.87
C SER A 57 -4.47 5.02 12.50
N ASN A 58 -5.08 6.07 12.05
CA ASN A 58 -6.49 6.24 12.15
C ASN A 58 -7.14 5.20 11.20
N ASN A 59 -7.07 3.92 11.56
CA ASN A 59 -8.33 3.24 11.64
C ASN A 59 -9.05 4.06 12.69
N ASN A 60 -9.83 5.01 12.25
CA ASN A 60 -10.55 6.00 13.04
C ASN A 60 -11.50 5.30 14.01
N ASN A 61 -10.97 4.48 14.88
CA ASN A 61 -11.66 3.92 16.00
C ASN A 61 -11.23 4.71 17.22
N ASP A 62 -11.72 5.92 17.28
CA ASP A 62 -12.14 6.45 18.57
C ASP A 62 -13.21 5.46 19.03
N TRP A 63 -12.80 4.42 19.77
CA TRP A 63 -13.74 3.44 20.31
C TRP A 63 -14.74 4.17 21.16
N VAL A 64 -15.99 4.14 20.76
CA VAL A 64 -17.08 4.81 21.47
C VAL A 64 -17.86 3.76 22.21
N SER A 65 -17.99 3.94 23.53
CA SER A 65 -18.85 3.11 24.37
C SER A 65 -20.27 3.10 23.82
N LEU A 66 -20.95 1.97 23.87
CA LEU A 66 -22.30 1.81 23.33
C LEU A 66 -23.28 2.88 23.86
N LYS A 67 -23.12 3.30 25.11
CA LYS A 67 -23.92 4.37 25.74
C LYS A 67 -23.71 5.73 25.08
N ASP A 68 -22.53 5.99 24.54
CA ASP A 68 -22.12 7.24 23.89
C ASP A 68 -22.35 7.21 22.36
N ILE A 69 -23.01 6.16 21.84
CA ILE A 69 -23.51 6.09 20.48
C ILE A 69 -25.00 6.47 20.45
N SER A 70 -25.39 7.34 19.52
CA SER A 70 -26.78 7.75 19.35
C SER A 70 -27.75 6.57 19.36
N LYS A 71 -28.84 6.70 20.12
CA LYS A 71 -29.93 5.68 20.15
C LYS A 71 -30.46 5.37 18.76
N TYR A 72 -30.46 6.34 17.85
CA TYR A 72 -30.94 6.17 16.50
C TYR A 72 -30.03 5.23 15.70
N VAL A 73 -28.71 5.32 15.84
CA VAL A 73 -27.74 4.40 15.23
C VAL A 73 -27.95 2.97 15.76
N ARG A 74 -28.03 2.80 17.08
CA ARG A 74 -28.20 1.49 17.72
C ARG A 74 -29.50 0.80 17.24
N ASN A 75 -30.61 1.51 17.34
CA ASN A 75 -31.93 0.97 16.95
C ASN A 75 -32.01 0.69 15.44
N ALA A 76 -31.52 1.61 14.60
CA ALA A 76 -31.52 1.43 13.15
C ALA A 76 -30.65 0.23 12.73
N THR A 77 -29.49 0.05 13.34
CA THR A 77 -28.61 -1.10 13.08
C THR A 77 -29.29 -2.43 13.44
N ILE A 78 -29.84 -2.54 14.64
CA ILE A 78 -30.52 -3.77 15.08
C ILE A 78 -31.68 -4.09 14.15
N ILE A 79 -32.53 -3.13 13.86
CA ILE A 79 -33.75 -3.36 13.06
C ILE A 79 -33.41 -3.67 11.59
N SER A 80 -32.36 -3.06 11.04
CA SER A 80 -32.00 -3.26 9.64
C SER A 80 -31.15 -4.51 9.40
N GLU A 81 -30.26 -4.85 10.33
CA GLU A 81 -29.30 -5.94 10.16
C GLU A 81 -29.76 -7.22 10.86
N ASP A 82 -30.28 -7.12 12.07
CA ASP A 82 -30.56 -8.28 12.91
C ASP A 82 -31.65 -8.00 13.95
N LYS A 83 -32.91 -7.97 13.50
CA LYS A 83 -34.06 -7.60 14.33
C LYS A 83 -34.19 -8.42 15.64
N SER A 84 -33.77 -9.67 15.62
CA SER A 84 -33.83 -10.60 16.75
C SER A 84 -32.52 -10.70 17.53
N PHE A 85 -31.59 -9.76 17.35
CA PHE A 85 -30.22 -9.77 17.87
C PHE A 85 -30.13 -10.15 19.35
N TYR A 86 -30.97 -9.58 20.20
CA TYR A 86 -30.98 -9.86 21.64
C TYR A 86 -31.62 -11.20 22.02
N ASN A 87 -32.30 -11.88 21.07
CA ASN A 87 -33.11 -13.07 21.35
C ASN A 87 -32.48 -14.39 20.86
N HIS A 88 -31.31 -14.33 20.18
CA HIS A 88 -30.62 -15.53 19.71
C HIS A 88 -29.15 -15.57 20.18
N SER A 89 -28.51 -16.73 20.13
CA SER A 89 -27.12 -16.96 20.52
C SER A 89 -26.22 -17.08 19.26
N GLY A 90 -26.13 -16.01 18.48
CA GLY A 90 -25.26 -15.89 17.30
C GLY A 90 -25.89 -16.27 15.97
N PHE A 91 -26.95 -17.09 15.97
CA PHE A 91 -27.63 -17.54 14.76
C PHE A 91 -29.16 -17.39 14.88
N ASP A 92 -29.76 -16.69 13.91
CA ASP A 92 -31.21 -16.61 13.78
C ASP A 92 -31.70 -17.75 12.87
N TYR A 93 -31.99 -18.90 13.46
CA TYR A 93 -32.41 -20.12 12.73
C TYR A 93 -33.70 -19.91 11.93
N LEU A 94 -34.63 -19.10 12.43
CA LEU A 94 -35.91 -18.81 11.73
C LEU A 94 -35.64 -17.97 10.47
N ARG A 95 -34.77 -16.97 10.60
CA ARG A 95 -34.34 -16.11 9.47
C ARG A 95 -33.55 -16.93 8.44
N ILE A 96 -32.64 -17.80 8.89
CA ILE A 96 -31.88 -18.70 8.00
C ILE A 96 -32.86 -19.62 7.21
N GLY A 97 -33.81 -20.23 7.86
CA GLY A 97 -34.82 -21.09 7.20
C GLY A 97 -35.67 -20.33 6.18
N LYS A 98 -36.13 -19.12 6.53
CA LYS A 98 -36.86 -18.23 5.62
C LYS A 98 -36.04 -17.80 4.41
N ALA A 99 -34.80 -17.36 4.64
CA ALA A 99 -33.89 -16.92 3.56
C ALA A 99 -33.57 -18.10 2.61
N MET A 100 -33.34 -19.30 3.16
CA MET A 100 -33.14 -20.52 2.36
C MET A 100 -34.34 -20.83 1.48
N PHE A 101 -35.55 -20.77 2.03
CA PHE A 101 -36.78 -20.99 1.26
C PHE A 101 -36.97 -19.97 0.15
N ASN A 102 -36.75 -18.67 0.44
CA ASN A 102 -36.90 -17.59 -0.54
C ASN A 102 -35.84 -17.68 -1.66
N ASN A 103 -34.60 -18.01 -1.33
CA ASN A 103 -33.51 -18.17 -2.30
C ASN A 103 -33.75 -19.40 -3.22
N ILE A 104 -34.24 -20.52 -2.67
CA ILE A 104 -34.63 -21.69 -3.48
C ILE A 104 -35.78 -21.33 -4.42
N LYS A 105 -36.80 -20.64 -3.92
CA LYS A 105 -37.97 -20.24 -4.72
C LYS A 105 -37.61 -19.26 -5.85
N SER A 106 -36.63 -18.36 -5.62
CA SER A 106 -36.22 -17.38 -6.61
C SER A 106 -35.15 -17.89 -7.59
N GLY A 107 -34.50 -19.02 -7.30
CA GLY A 107 -33.36 -19.54 -8.07
C GLY A 107 -32.08 -18.70 -7.95
N THR A 108 -32.09 -17.64 -7.15
CA THR A 108 -30.96 -16.71 -6.92
C THR A 108 -30.89 -16.31 -5.45
N ILE A 109 -29.72 -15.81 -5.01
CA ILE A 109 -29.53 -15.31 -3.64
C ILE A 109 -30.17 -13.91 -3.52
N VAL A 110 -31.43 -13.87 -3.06
CA VAL A 110 -32.18 -12.60 -2.88
C VAL A 110 -32.18 -12.10 -1.43
N GLU A 111 -31.94 -12.98 -0.46
CA GLU A 111 -31.98 -12.65 0.97
C GLU A 111 -30.79 -13.24 1.72
N GLY A 112 -30.10 -12.39 2.51
CA GLY A 112 -29.04 -12.78 3.42
C GLY A 112 -29.57 -12.97 4.84
N ALA A 113 -29.03 -13.98 5.56
CA ALA A 113 -29.44 -14.30 6.93
C ALA A 113 -28.33 -14.16 7.97
N SER A 114 -27.23 -13.50 7.64
CA SER A 114 -26.11 -13.29 8.59
C SER A 114 -26.52 -12.32 9.71
N THR A 115 -26.20 -12.70 10.95
CA THR A 115 -26.46 -11.90 12.15
C THR A 115 -25.37 -10.84 12.36
N ILE A 116 -25.60 -9.89 13.27
CA ILE A 116 -24.60 -8.91 13.71
C ILE A 116 -23.34 -9.63 14.24
N SER A 117 -23.49 -10.68 15.05
CA SER A 117 -22.39 -11.47 15.59
C SER A 117 -21.55 -12.13 14.50
N GLN A 118 -22.19 -12.71 13.47
CA GLN A 118 -21.52 -13.29 12.31
C GLN A 118 -20.78 -12.23 11.46
N GLN A 119 -21.42 -11.09 11.26
CA GLN A 119 -20.79 -9.97 10.53
C GLN A 119 -19.58 -9.43 11.30
N TYR A 120 -19.67 -9.34 12.62
CA TYR A 120 -18.59 -8.83 13.46
C TYR A 120 -17.35 -9.74 13.40
N VAL A 121 -17.50 -11.04 13.64
CA VAL A 121 -16.34 -11.97 13.53
C VAL A 121 -15.78 -12.05 12.12
N LYS A 122 -16.63 -11.96 11.09
CA LYS A 122 -16.19 -11.91 9.71
C LYS A 122 -15.29 -10.70 9.47
N ASN A 123 -15.68 -9.51 9.93
CA ASN A 123 -14.92 -8.29 9.74
C ASN A 123 -13.59 -8.29 10.50
N LEU A 124 -13.54 -8.94 11.68
CA LEU A 124 -12.33 -9.00 12.51
C LEU A 124 -11.30 -10.04 12.03
N TYR A 125 -11.75 -11.23 11.59
CA TYR A 125 -10.88 -12.40 11.51
C TYR A 125 -10.86 -13.11 10.16
N LEU A 126 -11.76 -12.78 9.21
CA LEU A 126 -11.93 -13.56 8.00
C LEU A 126 -11.73 -12.76 6.73
N ASP A 127 -11.26 -13.44 5.68
CA ASP A 127 -11.19 -12.87 4.34
C ASP A 127 -12.58 -12.74 3.69
N PHE A 128 -12.69 -11.87 2.68
CA PHE A 128 -13.94 -11.70 1.93
C PHE A 128 -14.19 -12.80 0.88
N ASN A 129 -13.29 -13.77 0.75
CA ASN A 129 -13.46 -14.90 -0.17
C ASN A 129 -14.63 -15.78 0.24
N GLN A 130 -15.53 -16.10 -0.71
CA GLN A 130 -16.72 -16.91 -0.44
C GLN A 130 -16.38 -18.41 -0.54
N THR A 131 -15.79 -18.99 0.52
CA THR A 131 -15.48 -20.42 0.61
C THR A 131 -16.24 -21.09 1.75
N TRP A 132 -16.53 -22.39 1.62
CA TRP A 132 -17.15 -23.18 2.67
C TRP A 132 -16.30 -23.23 3.94
N LYS A 133 -14.98 -23.33 3.81
CA LYS A 133 -14.05 -23.29 4.94
C LYS A 133 -14.23 -22.00 5.74
N ARG A 134 -14.20 -20.85 5.06
CA ARG A 134 -14.43 -19.56 5.72
C ARG A 134 -15.77 -19.50 6.46
N LYS A 135 -16.84 -20.10 5.89
CA LYS A 135 -18.16 -20.08 6.53
C LYS A 135 -18.22 -20.96 7.78
N ILE A 136 -17.46 -22.05 7.80
CA ILE A 136 -17.32 -22.90 9.00
C ILE A 136 -16.52 -22.15 10.08
N ASP A 137 -15.42 -21.50 9.70
CA ASP A 137 -14.61 -20.68 10.61
C ASP A 137 -15.43 -19.54 11.21
N GLU A 138 -16.26 -18.86 10.38
CA GLU A 138 -17.20 -17.81 10.83
C GLU A 138 -18.19 -18.38 11.87
N ALA A 139 -18.76 -19.53 11.61
CA ALA A 139 -19.71 -20.15 12.55
C ALA A 139 -19.03 -20.49 13.88
N PHE A 140 -17.84 -21.09 13.85
CA PHE A 140 -17.08 -21.41 15.06
C PHE A 140 -16.72 -20.16 15.86
N LEU A 141 -16.21 -19.13 15.21
CA LEU A 141 -15.86 -17.85 15.85
C LEU A 141 -17.11 -17.15 16.42
N THR A 142 -18.26 -17.26 15.75
CA THR A 142 -19.53 -16.72 16.24
C THR A 142 -19.97 -17.41 17.53
N ILE A 143 -19.90 -18.74 17.62
CA ILE A 143 -20.17 -19.48 18.84
C ILE A 143 -19.25 -19.00 19.98
N LYS A 144 -17.98 -18.88 19.68
CA LYS A 144 -16.96 -18.46 20.63
C LYS A 144 -17.18 -17.03 21.13
N LEU A 145 -17.63 -16.13 20.25
CA LEU A 145 -17.99 -14.76 20.57
C LEU A 145 -19.17 -14.72 21.56
N GLU A 146 -20.26 -15.36 21.22
CA GLU A 146 -21.50 -15.36 21.98
C GLU A 146 -21.39 -16.06 23.35
N LEU A 147 -20.47 -17.02 23.48
CA LEU A 147 -20.17 -17.67 24.77
C LEU A 147 -19.40 -16.77 25.76
N ARG A 148 -18.76 -15.74 25.28
CA ARG A 148 -17.75 -14.97 26.05
C ARG A 148 -18.10 -13.52 26.27
N TYR A 149 -19.03 -12.96 25.49
CA TYR A 149 -19.35 -11.55 25.46
C TYR A 149 -20.85 -11.33 25.48
N SER A 150 -21.27 -10.28 26.17
CA SER A 150 -22.66 -9.85 26.20
C SER A 150 -23.10 -9.28 24.84
N LYS A 151 -24.39 -9.24 24.59
CA LYS A 151 -24.95 -8.63 23.38
C LYS A 151 -24.54 -7.16 23.22
N ASP A 152 -24.47 -6.42 24.29
CA ASP A 152 -24.05 -5.01 24.26
C ASP A 152 -22.58 -4.88 23.87
N GLU A 153 -21.68 -5.72 24.40
CA GLU A 153 -20.28 -5.74 24.00
C GLU A 153 -20.11 -6.12 22.51
N ILE A 154 -20.92 -7.06 22.02
CA ILE A 154 -20.91 -7.47 20.61
C ILE A 154 -21.40 -6.34 19.70
N LEU A 155 -22.49 -5.66 20.07
CA LEU A 155 -23.04 -4.54 19.31
C LEU A 155 -22.07 -3.34 19.32
N GLU A 156 -21.48 -3.04 20.47
CA GLU A 156 -20.45 -2.01 20.61
C GLU A 156 -19.27 -2.31 19.67
N GLY A 157 -18.76 -3.52 19.71
CA GLY A 157 -17.66 -3.94 18.85
C GLY A 157 -18.01 -3.88 17.37
N TYR A 158 -19.21 -4.31 17.00
CA TYR A 158 -19.70 -4.24 15.61
C TYR A 158 -19.74 -2.79 15.12
N LEU A 159 -20.37 -1.89 15.85
CA LEU A 159 -20.51 -0.48 15.48
C LEU A 159 -19.17 0.26 15.40
N ASN A 160 -18.19 -0.16 16.19
CA ASN A 160 -16.85 0.42 16.19
C ASN A 160 -15.90 -0.17 15.11
N THR A 161 -16.31 -1.22 14.39
CA THR A 161 -15.42 -1.92 13.43
C THR A 161 -15.94 -2.02 12.01
N ILE A 162 -17.24 -1.79 11.81
CA ILE A 162 -17.84 -1.92 10.48
C ILE A 162 -17.37 -0.82 9.52
N ASN A 163 -17.29 -1.16 8.22
CA ASN A 163 -16.88 -0.23 7.16
C ASN A 163 -18.05 0.67 6.75
N TYR A 164 -17.90 1.97 6.97
CA TYR A 164 -18.83 3.03 6.55
C TYR A 164 -18.41 3.71 5.23
N GLY A 165 -17.50 3.12 4.45
CA GLY A 165 -17.04 3.69 3.19
C GLY A 165 -15.99 4.80 3.35
N GLN A 166 -15.37 5.20 2.23
CA GLN A 166 -14.31 6.22 2.19
C GLN A 166 -13.16 5.95 3.19
N GLY A 167 -12.90 4.68 3.49
CA GLY A 167 -11.88 4.28 4.46
C GLY A 167 -12.25 4.58 5.91
N ASN A 168 -13.53 4.81 6.23
CA ASN A 168 -13.99 5.00 7.60
C ASN A 168 -14.48 3.68 8.18
N TYR A 169 -13.76 3.17 9.16
CA TYR A 169 -14.14 2.02 9.96
C TYR A 169 -14.57 2.52 11.35
N GLY A 170 -15.73 2.05 11.82
CA GLY A 170 -16.33 2.49 13.08
C GLY A 170 -17.15 3.77 13.00
N ILE A 171 -18.15 3.82 13.89
CA ILE A 171 -19.16 4.89 13.92
C ILE A 171 -18.58 6.27 14.24
N ALA A 172 -17.57 6.35 15.12
CA ALA A 172 -16.96 7.63 15.48
C ALA A 172 -16.25 8.27 14.28
N SER A 173 -15.46 7.48 13.56
CA SER A 173 -14.82 7.91 12.33
C SER A 173 -15.82 8.38 11.29
N ALA A 174 -16.86 7.57 11.05
CA ALA A 174 -17.91 7.90 10.09
C ALA A 174 -18.64 9.18 10.48
N SER A 175 -19.01 9.35 11.75
CA SER A 175 -19.67 10.52 12.26
C SER A 175 -18.84 11.80 12.07
N LYS A 176 -17.56 11.75 12.39
CA LYS A 176 -16.64 12.87 12.17
C LYS A 176 -16.45 13.16 10.68
N TYR A 177 -16.24 12.14 9.87
CA TYR A 177 -16.00 12.31 8.42
C TYR A 177 -17.21 12.88 7.70
N TYR A 178 -18.39 12.27 7.88
CA TYR A 178 -19.57 12.68 7.12
C TYR A 178 -20.26 13.92 7.67
N PHE A 179 -20.24 14.15 8.98
CA PHE A 179 -21.05 15.19 9.62
C PHE A 179 -20.27 16.12 10.56
N ASN A 180 -18.98 15.87 10.79
CA ASN A 180 -18.15 16.60 11.76
C ASN A 180 -18.73 16.61 13.18
N LYS A 181 -19.40 15.52 13.59
CA LYS A 181 -20.07 15.35 14.88
C LYS A 181 -19.50 14.18 15.66
N ASN A 182 -19.76 14.12 16.97
CA ASN A 182 -19.54 12.91 17.74
C ASN A 182 -20.66 11.90 17.46
N ALA A 183 -20.40 10.61 17.69
CA ALA A 183 -21.39 9.54 17.46
C ALA A 183 -22.65 9.68 18.35
N SER A 184 -22.54 10.34 19.51
CA SER A 184 -23.66 10.68 20.41
C SER A 184 -24.62 11.70 19.81
N ASP A 185 -24.11 12.63 18.99
CA ASP A 185 -24.79 13.85 18.56
C ASP A 185 -25.49 13.70 17.20
N LEU A 186 -25.42 12.49 16.61
CA LEU A 186 -26.05 12.18 15.34
C LEU A 186 -27.57 12.30 15.44
N THR A 187 -28.18 13.07 14.53
CA THR A 187 -29.63 13.14 14.37
C THR A 187 -30.22 11.84 13.82
N LEU A 188 -31.54 11.73 13.76
CA LEU A 188 -32.20 10.56 13.17
C LEU A 188 -31.81 10.40 11.71
N GLU A 189 -31.85 11.47 10.93
CA GLU A 189 -31.53 11.47 9.50
C GLU A 189 -30.08 11.04 9.26
N GLU A 190 -29.13 11.63 9.99
CA GLU A 190 -27.70 11.32 9.88
C GLU A 190 -27.41 9.86 10.28
N ALA A 191 -28.02 9.39 11.35
CA ALA A 191 -27.90 8.00 11.79
C ALA A 191 -28.42 7.00 10.74
N LEU A 192 -29.58 7.28 10.14
CA LEU A 192 -30.15 6.44 9.08
C LEU A 192 -29.28 6.40 7.84
N MET A 193 -28.67 7.53 7.46
CA MET A 193 -27.71 7.59 6.35
C MET A 193 -26.49 6.69 6.64
N LEU A 194 -25.87 6.85 7.81
CA LEU A 194 -24.69 6.04 8.17
C LEU A 194 -25.03 4.55 8.22
N VAL A 195 -26.10 4.15 8.88
CA VAL A 195 -26.52 2.74 8.99
C VAL A 195 -26.84 2.13 7.62
N GLY A 196 -27.19 2.94 6.64
CA GLY A 196 -27.43 2.48 5.27
C GLY A 196 -26.17 2.12 4.48
N ILE A 197 -25.00 2.71 4.83
CA ILE A 197 -23.76 2.59 4.06
C ILE A 197 -23.16 1.17 4.06
N PRO A 198 -23.03 0.46 5.21
CA PRO A 198 -22.27 -0.80 5.28
C PRO A 198 -22.77 -1.91 4.36
N ARG A 199 -24.03 -1.88 3.98
CA ARG A 199 -24.61 -2.87 3.04
C ARG A 199 -23.99 -2.79 1.63
N SER A 200 -23.65 -1.59 1.17
CA SER A 200 -23.00 -1.34 -0.11
C SER A 200 -22.25 0.01 -0.03
N PRO A 201 -21.03 0.02 0.51
CA PRO A 201 -20.32 1.26 0.85
C PRO A 201 -20.07 2.20 -0.33
N GLU A 202 -19.98 1.67 -1.55
CA GLU A 202 -19.81 2.49 -2.75
C GLU A 202 -21.14 3.08 -3.24
N ASN A 203 -22.20 2.26 -3.30
CA ASN A 203 -23.49 2.69 -3.84
C ASN A 203 -24.31 3.55 -2.87
N ASN A 204 -24.15 3.34 -1.56
CA ASN A 204 -24.88 4.07 -0.52
C ASN A 204 -24.07 5.23 0.08
N ASN A 205 -22.94 5.60 -0.54
CA ASN A 205 -22.11 6.71 -0.11
C ASN A 205 -22.79 8.05 -0.38
N PRO A 206 -23.07 8.87 0.63
CA PRO A 206 -23.79 10.14 0.45
C PRO A 206 -23.00 11.19 -0.34
N ILE A 207 -21.67 11.07 -0.44
CA ILE A 207 -20.83 11.98 -1.24
C ILE A 207 -20.93 11.63 -2.72
N ALA A 208 -20.87 10.34 -3.05
CA ALA A 208 -20.89 9.88 -4.45
C ALA A 208 -22.31 9.70 -4.98
N ASN A 209 -23.26 9.23 -4.14
CA ASN A 209 -24.60 8.80 -4.54
C ASN A 209 -25.65 9.20 -3.49
N TYR A 210 -25.84 10.51 -3.29
CA TYR A 210 -26.72 11.05 -2.26
C TYR A 210 -28.14 10.45 -2.32
N ASP A 211 -28.75 10.39 -3.50
CA ASP A 211 -30.11 9.87 -3.68
C ASP A 211 -30.25 8.38 -3.32
N ASN A 212 -29.26 7.57 -3.63
CA ASN A 212 -29.26 6.16 -3.23
C ASN A 212 -29.11 6.00 -1.73
N CYS A 213 -28.29 6.84 -1.10
CA CYS A 213 -28.16 6.90 0.35
C CYS A 213 -29.50 7.22 1.02
N ILE A 214 -30.21 8.25 0.54
CA ILE A 214 -31.53 8.64 1.06
C ILE A 214 -32.58 7.54 0.83
N LYS A 215 -32.63 6.92 -0.37
CA LYS A 215 -33.51 5.78 -0.63
C LYS A 215 -33.30 4.66 0.38
N ARG A 216 -32.04 4.31 0.65
CA ARG A 216 -31.69 3.27 1.63
C ARG A 216 -32.06 3.69 3.05
N ALA A 217 -31.79 4.92 3.44
CA ALA A 217 -32.16 5.49 4.75
C ALA A 217 -33.68 5.45 4.99
N ARG A 218 -34.49 5.81 3.97
CA ARG A 218 -35.95 5.71 4.06
C ARG A 218 -36.47 4.29 4.20
N ILE A 219 -35.81 3.28 3.58
CA ILE A 219 -36.14 1.87 3.80
C ILE A 219 -35.92 1.49 5.27
N ILE A 220 -34.79 1.91 5.86
CA ILE A 220 -34.51 1.64 7.28
C ILE A 220 -35.50 2.36 8.18
N ALA A 221 -35.81 3.62 7.87
CA ALA A 221 -36.82 4.41 8.60
C ALA A 221 -38.20 3.72 8.60
N SER A 222 -38.61 3.18 7.45
CA SER A 222 -39.90 2.45 7.37
C SER A 222 -39.93 1.22 8.28
N LEU A 223 -38.79 0.54 8.44
CA LEU A 223 -38.66 -0.57 9.39
C LEU A 223 -38.76 -0.07 10.85
N LEU A 224 -38.19 1.10 11.17
CA LEU A 224 -38.30 1.71 12.49
C LEU A 224 -39.75 2.06 12.82
N VAL A 225 -40.51 2.64 11.89
CA VAL A 225 -41.96 2.90 12.06
C VAL A 225 -42.70 1.60 12.34
N LYS A 226 -42.49 0.58 11.51
CA LYS A 226 -43.17 -0.73 11.64
C LYS A 226 -42.91 -1.40 13.00
N ASN A 227 -41.78 -1.07 13.64
CA ASN A 227 -41.42 -1.65 14.94
C ASN A 227 -41.58 -0.67 16.10
N GLY A 228 -42.21 0.51 15.90
CA GLY A 228 -42.57 1.46 16.95
C GLY A 228 -41.41 2.27 17.52
N TYR A 229 -40.27 2.36 16.83
CA TYR A 229 -39.10 3.15 17.28
C TYR A 229 -39.20 4.61 16.90
N ILE A 230 -39.91 4.94 15.83
CA ILE A 230 -40.24 6.31 15.40
C ILE A 230 -41.71 6.37 14.98
N THR A 231 -42.29 7.55 15.04
CA THR A 231 -43.67 7.80 14.62
C THR A 231 -43.78 7.95 13.08
N LYS A 232 -45.01 7.86 12.58
CA LYS A 232 -45.27 8.12 11.15
C LYS A 232 -44.97 9.59 10.81
N GLU A 233 -45.24 10.51 11.71
CA GLU A 233 -44.97 11.93 11.55
C GLU A 233 -43.46 12.20 11.43
N GLU A 234 -42.65 11.59 12.29
CA GLU A 234 -41.18 11.68 12.19
C GLU A 234 -40.68 11.16 10.84
N TYR A 235 -41.22 10.02 10.37
CA TYR A 235 -40.89 9.46 9.05
C TYR A 235 -41.24 10.42 7.89
N ASP A 236 -42.43 11.04 7.92
CA ASP A 236 -42.92 11.92 6.85
C ASP A 236 -42.13 13.24 6.81
N ASN A 237 -41.50 13.60 7.93
CA ASN A 237 -40.65 14.79 8.04
C ASN A 237 -39.17 14.54 7.64
N LEU A 238 -38.73 13.28 7.49
CA LEU A 238 -37.35 12.96 7.13
C LEU A 238 -36.94 13.57 5.78
N TYR A 239 -35.75 14.14 5.72
CA TYR A 239 -35.11 14.64 4.51
C TYR A 239 -35.98 15.65 3.71
N LYS A 240 -36.77 16.48 4.39
CA LYS A 240 -37.41 17.63 3.74
C LYS A 240 -36.38 18.63 3.27
N ASP A 241 -35.37 18.84 4.10
CA ASP A 241 -34.18 19.62 3.75
C ASP A 241 -33.01 18.69 3.42
N LYS A 242 -32.13 19.16 2.56
CA LYS A 242 -30.90 18.42 2.20
C LYS A 242 -29.92 18.44 3.38
N ILE A 243 -29.50 17.25 3.79
CA ILE A 243 -28.47 17.12 4.84
C ILE A 243 -27.12 17.51 4.24
N GLU A 244 -26.42 18.41 4.91
CA GLU A 244 -25.07 18.81 4.53
C GLU A 244 -24.07 17.73 4.89
N ILE A 245 -23.25 17.35 3.91
CA ILE A 245 -22.18 16.34 4.08
C ILE A 245 -20.86 17.08 4.20
N TYR A 246 -20.22 16.96 5.35
CA TYR A 246 -18.91 17.58 5.59
C TYR A 246 -17.82 16.98 4.69
N GLY A 247 -17.65 15.65 4.70
CA GLY A 247 -16.81 14.89 3.75
C GLY A 247 -15.33 15.27 3.72
N LYS A 248 -14.83 15.97 4.73
CA LYS A 248 -13.44 16.42 4.84
C LYS A 248 -12.72 15.67 5.95
N ARG A 249 -11.48 15.28 5.69
CA ARG A 249 -10.55 14.83 6.73
C ARG A 249 -9.63 15.99 7.08
N GLU A 250 -9.49 16.31 8.36
CA GLU A 250 -8.34 17.08 8.83
C GLU A 250 -7.10 16.20 8.63
N ARG A 251 -6.33 16.48 7.59
CA ARG A 251 -5.09 15.76 7.31
C ARG A 251 -3.91 16.57 7.85
N ASN A 252 -3.03 15.91 8.57
CA ASN A 252 -1.68 16.42 8.80
C ASN A 252 -1.06 16.89 7.47
N ASN A 253 -0.41 18.05 7.51
CA ASN A 253 0.05 18.82 6.34
C ASN A 253 1.09 18.13 5.42
N MET A 254 1.40 16.85 5.58
CA MET A 254 2.32 16.10 4.73
C MET A 254 1.56 15.16 3.80
N SER A 255 1.18 15.66 2.62
CA SER A 255 0.42 14.87 1.64
C SER A 255 1.19 13.66 1.10
N THR A 256 2.52 13.70 1.12
CA THR A 256 3.39 12.63 0.63
C THR A 256 3.66 11.54 1.65
N LEU A 257 3.51 11.80 2.95
CA LEU A 257 3.70 10.81 4.02
C LEU A 257 2.78 9.59 3.85
N MET A 258 1.62 9.78 3.24
CA MET A 258 0.67 8.67 3.00
C MET A 258 1.24 7.64 2.00
N TYR A 259 2.03 8.06 1.00
CA TYR A 259 2.72 7.13 0.10
C TYR A 259 3.76 6.29 0.84
N TYR A 260 4.46 6.89 1.80
CA TYR A 260 5.41 6.17 2.66
C TYR A 260 4.66 5.15 3.53
N SER A 261 3.56 5.55 4.15
CA SER A 261 2.70 4.66 4.96
C SER A 261 2.16 3.47 4.14
N ASP A 262 1.76 3.69 2.89
CA ASP A 262 1.31 2.61 2.01
C ASP A 262 2.46 1.63 1.70
N ALA A 263 3.68 2.12 1.44
CA ALA A 263 4.85 1.28 1.22
C ALA A 263 5.21 0.45 2.47
N VAL A 264 5.11 1.05 3.67
CA VAL A 264 5.26 0.32 4.94
C VAL A 264 4.21 -0.78 5.08
N ASN A 265 2.95 -0.51 4.72
CA ASN A 265 1.88 -1.50 4.76
C ASN A 265 2.09 -2.64 3.74
N GLU A 266 2.60 -2.34 2.54
CA GLU A 266 2.98 -3.35 1.53
C GLU A 266 4.08 -4.27 2.09
N GLU A 267 5.16 -3.71 2.67
CA GLU A 267 6.24 -4.47 3.29
C GLU A 267 5.74 -5.29 4.47
N LEU A 268 4.95 -4.70 5.39
CA LEU A 268 4.38 -5.37 6.55
C LEU A 268 3.58 -6.62 6.14
N ASN A 269 2.78 -6.51 5.08
CA ASN A 269 2.00 -7.63 4.56
C ASN A 269 2.86 -8.72 3.90
N SER A 270 4.09 -8.43 3.49
CA SER A 270 5.04 -9.39 2.94
C SER A 270 5.78 -10.20 4.00
N ILE A 271 5.82 -9.71 5.25
CA ILE A 271 6.52 -10.36 6.36
C ILE A 271 5.74 -11.59 6.84
N SER A 272 6.24 -12.77 6.51
CA SER A 272 5.58 -14.05 6.83
C SER A 272 5.56 -14.39 8.33
N SER A 273 6.48 -13.84 9.13
CA SER A 273 6.55 -14.09 10.58
C SER A 273 5.46 -13.38 11.37
N ILE A 274 4.80 -12.35 10.80
CA ILE A 274 3.71 -11.62 11.45
C ILE A 274 2.38 -12.21 11.00
N PRO A 275 1.56 -12.71 11.93
CA PRO A 275 0.24 -13.24 11.59
C PRO A 275 -0.65 -12.18 10.92
N LYS A 276 -1.22 -12.49 9.77
CA LYS A 276 -2.07 -11.55 9.00
C LYS A 276 -3.30 -11.05 9.78
N ASN A 277 -3.84 -11.87 10.67
CA ASN A 277 -4.91 -11.45 11.57
C ASN A 277 -4.46 -10.36 12.54
N LEU A 278 -3.21 -10.38 13.00
CA LEU A 278 -2.66 -9.36 13.88
C LEU A 278 -2.48 -8.03 13.13
N ILE A 279 -2.04 -8.07 11.87
CA ILE A 279 -1.96 -6.87 11.02
C ILE A 279 -3.35 -6.25 10.82
N LYS A 280 -4.37 -7.08 10.57
CA LYS A 280 -5.75 -6.63 10.37
C LYS A 280 -6.42 -6.13 11.66
N SER A 281 -6.17 -6.78 12.78
CA SER A 281 -6.73 -6.37 14.08
C SER A 281 -6.04 -5.14 14.66
N GLY A 282 -4.84 -4.80 14.19
CA GLY A 282 -4.01 -3.74 14.74
C GLY A 282 -3.36 -4.14 16.09
N GLY A 283 -2.92 -3.17 16.86
CA GLY A 283 -2.21 -3.41 18.12
C GLY A 283 -0.74 -3.71 17.91
N ILE A 284 -0.17 -3.13 16.87
CA ILE A 284 1.25 -3.26 16.55
C ILE A 284 1.91 -1.89 16.49
N LYS A 285 3.16 -1.86 16.92
CA LYS A 285 4.06 -0.72 16.82
C LYS A 285 5.07 -1.01 15.73
N ILE A 286 5.09 -0.18 14.70
CA ILE A 286 5.98 -0.32 13.56
C ILE A 286 7.02 0.77 13.65
N TYR A 287 8.27 0.39 13.87
CA TYR A 287 9.42 1.28 13.86
C TYR A 287 10.03 1.26 12.46
N THR A 288 10.09 2.42 11.84
CA THR A 288 10.48 2.58 10.45
C THR A 288 11.81 3.28 10.30
N THR A 289 12.34 3.25 9.08
CA THR A 289 13.52 4.01 8.68
C THR A 289 13.22 5.47 8.34
N LEU A 290 11.98 5.92 8.44
CA LEU A 290 11.53 7.27 8.08
C LEU A 290 12.31 8.36 8.83
N ASP A 291 12.85 9.32 8.09
CA ASP A 291 13.32 10.60 8.63
C ASP A 291 12.29 11.68 8.32
N VAL A 292 11.56 12.12 9.36
CA VAL A 292 10.49 13.12 9.21
C VAL A 292 10.99 14.43 8.62
N ASN A 293 12.22 14.84 8.93
CA ASN A 293 12.80 16.06 8.36
C ASN A 293 13.12 15.90 6.87
N ALA A 294 13.66 14.73 6.48
CA ALA A 294 13.91 14.42 5.08
C ALA A 294 12.59 14.33 4.29
N GLN A 295 11.57 13.69 4.85
CA GLN A 295 10.23 13.59 4.24
C GLN A 295 9.61 14.97 4.04
N LYS A 296 9.72 15.86 5.05
CA LYS A 296 9.23 17.23 4.95
C LYS A 296 9.94 18.02 3.85
N LYS A 297 11.28 17.93 3.77
CA LYS A 297 12.05 18.60 2.73
C LYS A 297 11.71 18.10 1.33
N LEU A 298 11.46 16.80 1.18
CA LEU A 298 10.99 16.21 -0.09
C LEU A 298 9.61 16.75 -0.46
N ASP A 299 8.66 16.80 0.47
CA ASP A 299 7.32 17.36 0.28
C ASP A 299 7.37 18.85 -0.10
N ASP A 300 8.16 19.63 0.62
CA ASP A 300 8.35 21.07 0.35
C ASP A 300 8.98 21.28 -1.04
N SER A 301 10.00 20.49 -1.39
CA SER A 301 10.64 20.58 -2.72
C SER A 301 9.68 20.26 -3.86
N ILE A 302 8.82 19.25 -3.69
CA ILE A 302 7.79 18.90 -4.68
C ILE A 302 6.76 20.03 -4.83
N LYS A 303 6.37 20.68 -3.74
CA LYS A 303 5.43 21.81 -3.76
C LYS A 303 6.03 23.05 -4.42
N GLU A 304 7.28 23.37 -4.11
CA GLU A 304 7.95 24.59 -4.56
C GLU A 304 8.44 24.50 -6.00
N ASN A 305 8.95 23.33 -6.42
CA ASN A 305 9.62 23.14 -7.71
C ASN A 305 8.84 22.26 -8.68
N GLY A 306 7.73 21.68 -8.25
CA GLY A 306 6.88 20.83 -9.09
C GLY A 306 6.16 21.62 -10.19
N SER A 307 5.99 21.00 -11.37
CA SER A 307 5.15 21.56 -12.43
C SER A 307 3.73 21.78 -11.93
N ASN A 308 3.13 22.91 -12.32
CA ASN A 308 1.72 23.21 -12.07
C ASN A 308 0.77 22.46 -13.02
N GLU A 309 1.31 21.82 -14.06
CA GLU A 309 0.53 21.03 -15.01
C GLU A 309 0.02 19.75 -14.33
N ASP A 310 -1.27 19.49 -14.46
CA ASP A 310 -1.90 18.33 -13.81
C ASP A 310 -1.40 16.99 -14.40
N ASP A 311 -1.03 16.97 -15.67
CA ASP A 311 -0.54 15.78 -16.38
C ASP A 311 0.90 15.40 -16.00
N VAL A 312 1.70 16.35 -15.49
CA VAL A 312 3.06 16.08 -15.03
C VAL A 312 3.03 15.62 -13.58
N GLN A 313 3.58 14.45 -13.31
CA GLN A 313 3.71 13.88 -11.97
C GLN A 313 5.17 13.84 -11.53
N LEU A 314 5.39 13.88 -10.22
CA LEU A 314 6.69 13.75 -9.60
C LEU A 314 6.69 12.57 -8.64
N ALA A 315 7.80 11.87 -8.59
CA ALA A 315 8.06 10.84 -7.59
C ALA A 315 9.51 10.97 -7.12
N GLY A 316 9.76 10.63 -5.86
CA GLY A 316 11.10 10.69 -5.29
C GLY A 316 11.26 9.72 -4.13
N ILE A 317 12.48 9.25 -3.93
CA ILE A 317 12.87 8.36 -2.85
C ILE A 317 14.24 8.81 -2.31
N LEU A 318 14.38 8.80 -0.99
CA LEU A 318 15.66 9.01 -0.32
C LEU A 318 16.01 7.76 0.50
N VAL A 319 17.22 7.24 0.27
CA VAL A 319 17.70 5.99 0.90
C VAL A 319 19.01 6.28 1.65
N ASN A 320 19.18 5.65 2.81
CA ASN A 320 20.48 5.57 3.47
C ASN A 320 21.31 4.46 2.80
N PRO A 321 22.38 4.78 2.06
CA PRO A 321 23.12 3.76 1.32
C PRO A 321 23.86 2.77 2.23
N LYS A 322 24.18 3.13 3.47
CA LYS A 322 24.88 2.25 4.43
C LYS A 322 24.01 1.14 4.95
N THR A 323 22.70 1.38 5.08
CA THR A 323 21.75 0.41 5.65
C THR A 323 20.75 -0.13 4.62
N GLY A 324 20.44 0.63 3.58
CA GLY A 324 19.33 0.37 2.67
C GLY A 324 17.99 0.96 3.15
N GLY A 325 17.93 1.53 4.35
CA GLY A 325 16.70 2.10 4.92
C GLY A 325 16.17 3.28 4.10
N VAL A 326 14.88 3.25 3.75
CA VAL A 326 14.21 4.33 3.02
C VAL A 326 13.84 5.45 3.99
N LEU A 327 14.49 6.60 3.85
CA LEU A 327 14.34 7.75 4.76
C LEU A 327 13.15 8.64 4.40
N ALA A 328 12.79 8.73 3.11
CA ALA A 328 11.67 9.52 2.63
C ALA A 328 11.15 8.96 1.30
N LEU A 329 9.86 9.17 1.02
CA LEU A 329 9.24 8.72 -0.21
C LEU A 329 8.06 9.61 -0.61
N ALA A 330 7.97 9.96 -1.89
CA ALA A 330 6.83 10.63 -2.49
C ALA A 330 6.44 9.91 -3.79
N GLY A 331 5.27 9.29 -3.83
CA GLY A 331 4.77 8.56 -5.01
C GLY A 331 4.02 9.44 -6.03
N GLY A 332 3.84 10.73 -5.74
CA GLY A 332 3.15 11.71 -6.58
C GLY A 332 3.06 13.07 -5.92
N LYS A 333 2.56 14.06 -6.65
CA LYS A 333 2.42 15.44 -6.15
C LYS A 333 1.35 15.59 -5.05
N ASN A 334 0.29 14.81 -5.11
CA ASN A 334 -0.84 14.92 -4.20
C ASN A 334 -1.54 13.57 -4.01
N TYR A 335 -1.39 13.00 -2.82
CA TYR A 335 -2.01 11.71 -2.47
C TYR A 335 -3.54 11.73 -2.50
N ALA A 336 -4.17 12.87 -2.20
CA ALA A 336 -5.63 12.99 -2.23
C ALA A 336 -6.20 12.89 -3.66
N ARG A 337 -5.45 13.36 -4.67
CA ARG A 337 -5.84 13.26 -6.08
C ARG A 337 -5.48 11.91 -6.70
N SER A 338 -4.33 11.34 -6.32
CA SER A 338 -3.84 10.06 -6.85
C SER A 338 -3.09 9.31 -5.75
N GLN A 339 -3.62 8.15 -5.35
CA GLN A 339 -2.98 7.24 -4.40
C GLN A 339 -1.96 6.31 -5.08
N TYR A 340 -1.85 6.37 -6.41
CA TYR A 340 -0.90 5.56 -7.16
C TYR A 340 0.54 5.93 -6.80
N ASN A 341 1.22 5.00 -6.11
CA ASN A 341 2.60 5.20 -5.65
C ASN A 341 3.58 4.86 -6.79
N ARG A 342 4.09 5.88 -7.46
CA ARG A 342 4.98 5.69 -8.61
C ARG A 342 6.33 5.12 -8.24
N VAL A 343 6.72 5.21 -6.98
CA VAL A 343 7.99 4.62 -6.50
C VAL A 343 7.89 3.11 -6.40
N THR A 344 6.78 2.55 -5.89
CA THR A 344 6.60 1.12 -5.65
C THR A 344 5.82 0.41 -6.76
N GLN A 345 4.96 1.11 -7.51
CA GLN A 345 3.98 0.50 -8.41
C GLN A 345 4.24 0.76 -9.91
N SER A 346 4.96 1.84 -10.27
CA SER A 346 5.22 2.12 -11.67
C SER A 346 6.52 1.49 -12.16
N LYS A 347 6.56 1.24 -13.49
CA LYS A 347 7.77 0.91 -14.21
C LYS A 347 7.95 1.94 -15.32
N ARG A 348 9.17 2.50 -15.41
CA ARG A 348 9.51 3.54 -16.37
C ARG A 348 10.90 3.33 -16.93
N GLN A 349 11.13 3.77 -18.17
CA GLN A 349 12.44 3.76 -18.78
C GLN A 349 13.39 4.67 -17.99
N VAL A 350 14.51 4.11 -17.53
CA VAL A 350 15.47 4.84 -16.69
C VAL A 350 16.40 5.76 -17.47
N GLY A 351 16.42 5.62 -18.78
CA GLY A 351 17.25 6.44 -19.65
C GLY A 351 18.74 6.35 -19.28
N SER A 352 19.46 7.40 -19.54
CA SER A 352 20.92 7.47 -19.34
C SER A 352 21.38 7.29 -17.90
N THR A 353 20.50 7.16 -16.92
CA THR A 353 20.92 6.83 -15.54
C THR A 353 21.53 5.44 -15.44
N ILE A 354 21.33 4.55 -16.39
CA ILE A 354 21.96 3.21 -16.42
C ILE A 354 23.48 3.24 -16.74
N LYS A 355 23.97 4.31 -17.37
CA LYS A 355 25.36 4.40 -17.88
C LYS A 355 26.46 4.22 -16.82
N PRO A 356 26.32 4.66 -15.57
CA PRO A 356 27.32 4.38 -14.54
C PRO A 356 27.61 2.90 -14.35
N PHE A 357 26.61 2.04 -14.44
CA PHE A 357 26.77 0.59 -14.33
C PHE A 357 27.45 -0.01 -15.58
N LEU A 358 27.16 0.53 -16.75
CA LEU A 358 27.86 0.16 -17.98
C LEU A 358 29.34 0.51 -17.89
N TYR A 359 29.67 1.70 -17.42
CA TYR A 359 31.06 2.14 -17.32
C TYR A 359 31.80 1.46 -16.15
N TYR A 360 31.10 1.09 -15.08
CA TYR A 360 31.66 0.18 -14.08
C TYR A 360 32.07 -1.15 -14.76
N SER A 361 31.19 -1.72 -15.56
CA SER A 361 31.51 -2.94 -16.31
C SER A 361 32.73 -2.75 -17.22
N ALA A 362 32.88 -1.58 -17.81
CA ALA A 362 34.01 -1.28 -18.69
C ALA A 362 35.34 -1.21 -17.90
N LEU A 363 35.34 -0.60 -16.72
CA LEU A 363 36.52 -0.58 -15.83
C LEU A 363 36.93 -1.99 -15.43
N GLU A 364 35.97 -2.87 -15.07
CA GLU A 364 36.26 -4.26 -14.71
C GLU A 364 36.73 -5.12 -15.91
N ASN A 365 36.61 -4.60 -17.13
CA ASN A 365 37.10 -5.22 -18.36
C ASN A 365 38.28 -4.45 -18.98
N ASN A 366 39.18 -3.94 -18.17
CA ASN A 366 40.46 -3.30 -18.54
C ASN A 366 40.33 -1.97 -19.33
N MET A 367 39.16 -1.35 -19.35
CA MET A 367 39.04 0.04 -19.79
C MET A 367 39.41 0.98 -18.63
N THR A 368 39.74 2.21 -18.96
CA THR A 368 40.02 3.29 -17.99
C THR A 368 39.13 4.50 -18.26
N GLU A 369 39.06 5.43 -17.34
CA GLU A 369 38.36 6.71 -17.55
C GLU A 369 38.89 7.50 -18.75
N SER A 370 40.12 7.19 -19.18
CA SER A 370 40.78 7.79 -20.34
C SER A 370 40.62 7.03 -21.65
N SER A 371 39.98 5.83 -21.61
CA SER A 371 39.67 5.03 -22.80
C SER A 371 38.80 5.83 -23.77
N ARG A 372 39.11 5.74 -25.07
CA ARG A 372 38.53 6.63 -26.08
C ARG A 372 37.71 5.85 -27.13
N PHE A 373 36.60 6.45 -27.51
CA PHE A 373 35.87 6.10 -28.74
C PHE A 373 35.55 7.38 -29.52
N TYR A 374 35.49 7.23 -30.83
CA TYR A 374 35.05 8.31 -31.73
C TYR A 374 33.56 8.49 -31.64
N SER A 375 33.08 9.69 -31.28
CA SER A 375 31.66 10.03 -31.17
C SER A 375 31.18 10.78 -32.41
N SER A 376 30.55 10.04 -33.35
CA SER A 376 29.89 10.60 -34.52
C SER A 376 28.64 9.79 -34.84
N LYS A 377 27.75 10.33 -35.67
CA LYS A 377 26.59 9.58 -36.13
C LYS A 377 27.02 8.24 -36.76
N VAL A 378 26.47 7.15 -36.29
CA VAL A 378 26.84 5.79 -36.74
C VAL A 378 25.62 4.88 -36.69
N SER A 379 25.52 3.97 -37.64
CA SER A 379 24.56 2.88 -37.64
C SER A 379 25.30 1.56 -37.39
N PHE A 380 24.82 0.80 -36.43
CA PHE A 380 25.32 -0.53 -36.13
C PHE A 380 24.49 -1.56 -36.93
N VAL A 381 25.16 -2.47 -37.62
CA VAL A 381 24.50 -3.51 -38.43
C VAL A 381 24.78 -4.86 -37.78
N PHE A 382 23.74 -5.63 -37.53
CA PHE A 382 23.78 -6.96 -36.91
C PHE A 382 23.65 -8.08 -37.95
N GLY A 383 24.00 -9.29 -37.57
CA GLY A 383 24.06 -10.44 -38.49
C GLY A 383 22.76 -10.78 -39.22
N ASN A 384 21.62 -10.37 -38.69
CA ASN A 384 20.29 -10.49 -39.29
C ASN A 384 19.91 -9.32 -40.22
N LYS A 385 20.85 -8.41 -40.52
CA LYS A 385 20.69 -7.16 -41.29
C LYS A 385 19.82 -6.09 -40.55
N GLU A 386 19.48 -6.29 -39.30
CA GLU A 386 18.90 -5.24 -38.50
C GLU A 386 19.91 -4.13 -38.25
N THR A 387 19.43 -2.90 -38.27
CA THR A 387 20.26 -1.72 -38.04
C THR A 387 19.77 -0.96 -36.80
N TYR A 388 20.71 -0.52 -35.96
CA TYR A 388 20.42 0.32 -34.83
C TYR A 388 21.23 1.63 -34.94
N THR A 389 20.54 2.75 -34.99
CA THR A 389 21.15 4.08 -35.16
C THR A 389 20.81 4.97 -33.97
N PRO A 390 21.60 4.92 -32.89
CA PRO A 390 21.41 5.79 -31.75
C PRO A 390 21.73 7.26 -32.09
N ASN A 391 20.99 8.19 -31.52
CA ASN A 391 21.25 9.62 -31.62
C ASN A 391 21.72 10.19 -30.28
N ASN A 392 22.66 11.13 -30.33
CA ASN A 392 22.96 11.98 -29.19
C ASN A 392 21.86 13.05 -28.99
N TYR A 393 21.83 13.65 -27.81
CA TYR A 393 20.91 14.75 -27.51
C TYR A 393 21.03 15.86 -28.56
N SER A 394 19.88 16.32 -29.08
CA SER A 394 19.80 17.32 -30.17
C SER A 394 20.63 17.01 -31.42
N ASN A 395 20.98 15.74 -31.66
CA ASN A 395 21.85 15.30 -32.77
C ASN A 395 23.25 15.96 -32.76
N LEU A 396 23.75 16.33 -31.59
CA LEU A 396 25.09 16.91 -31.44
C LEU A 396 26.13 15.82 -31.18
N TYR A 397 27.20 15.83 -31.97
CA TYR A 397 28.27 14.83 -31.91
C TYR A 397 29.63 15.55 -31.76
N ALA A 398 30.55 14.92 -31.02
CA ALA A 398 31.90 15.45 -30.86
C ALA A 398 32.68 15.50 -32.18
N ASN A 399 32.40 14.55 -33.11
CA ASN A 399 33.14 14.29 -34.34
C ASN A 399 34.66 14.14 -34.12
N LYS A 400 35.03 13.63 -32.96
CA LYS A 400 36.40 13.31 -32.52
C LYS A 400 36.34 12.18 -31.47
N GLU A 401 37.48 11.69 -31.10
CA GLU A 401 37.61 10.79 -29.94
C GLU A 401 37.32 11.55 -28.64
N ILE A 402 36.49 10.95 -27.79
CA ILE A 402 36.25 11.45 -26.43
C ILE A 402 36.55 10.33 -25.42
N THR A 403 36.94 10.72 -24.22
CA THR A 403 37.23 9.82 -23.12
C THR A 403 35.95 9.29 -22.48
N MET A 404 36.03 8.18 -21.74
CA MET A 404 34.91 7.65 -20.96
C MET A 404 34.39 8.69 -19.95
N ALA A 405 35.28 9.39 -19.26
CA ALA A 405 34.94 10.46 -18.33
C ALA A 405 34.13 11.59 -19.00
N ALA A 406 34.54 12.03 -20.19
CA ALA A 406 33.84 13.02 -20.98
C ALA A 406 32.49 12.51 -21.46
N ALA A 407 32.45 11.27 -21.94
CA ALA A 407 31.22 10.61 -22.39
C ALA A 407 30.16 10.49 -21.28
N LEU A 408 30.56 10.26 -20.02
CA LEU A 408 29.66 10.27 -18.87
C LEU A 408 29.16 11.69 -18.56
N ALA A 409 30.04 12.70 -18.61
CA ALA A 409 29.73 14.12 -18.37
C ALA A 409 28.67 14.64 -19.34
N TYR A 410 28.81 14.33 -20.64
CA TYR A 410 27.87 14.74 -21.70
C TYR A 410 26.68 13.76 -21.86
N SER A 411 26.76 12.59 -21.21
CA SER A 411 25.79 11.52 -21.44
C SER A 411 25.76 11.05 -22.91
N ASP A 412 26.93 10.96 -23.57
CA ASP A 412 27.04 10.59 -24.99
C ASP A 412 26.48 9.19 -25.24
N ASN A 413 25.53 9.09 -26.16
CA ASN A 413 24.83 7.83 -26.48
C ASN A 413 25.67 6.95 -27.39
N ILE A 414 26.45 7.54 -28.30
CA ILE A 414 27.28 6.78 -29.24
C ILE A 414 28.38 6.06 -28.47
N TYR A 415 29.06 6.78 -27.56
CA TYR A 415 30.08 6.17 -26.72
C TYR A 415 29.50 5.02 -25.88
N ALA A 416 28.33 5.24 -25.25
CA ALA A 416 27.68 4.22 -24.43
C ALA A 416 27.34 2.95 -25.23
N VAL A 417 26.73 3.09 -26.42
CA VAL A 417 26.39 1.93 -27.27
C VAL A 417 27.65 1.21 -27.76
N LYS A 418 28.70 1.96 -28.16
CA LYS A 418 29.99 1.36 -28.53
C LYS A 418 30.61 0.56 -27.38
N THR A 419 30.61 1.12 -26.17
CA THR A 419 31.08 0.43 -24.96
C THR A 419 30.28 -0.85 -24.71
N HIS A 420 28.97 -0.78 -24.80
CA HIS A 420 28.07 -1.93 -24.56
C HIS A 420 28.31 -3.06 -25.55
N LEU A 421 28.38 -2.74 -26.84
CA LEU A 421 28.66 -3.72 -27.89
C LEU A 421 30.09 -4.27 -27.78
N PHE A 422 31.07 -3.46 -27.41
CA PHE A 422 32.45 -3.89 -27.19
C PHE A 422 32.57 -4.90 -26.05
N LEU A 423 31.83 -4.73 -24.97
CA LEU A 423 31.81 -5.62 -23.80
C LEU A 423 30.94 -6.88 -24.04
N GLY A 424 30.04 -6.81 -25.01
CA GLY A 424 28.96 -7.77 -25.20
C GLY A 424 27.72 -7.42 -24.35
N GLU A 425 26.55 -7.52 -24.96
CA GLU A 425 25.25 -7.05 -24.42
C GLU A 425 24.88 -7.68 -23.08
N GLU A 426 25.34 -8.90 -22.79
CA GLU A 426 25.08 -9.60 -21.51
C GLU A 426 25.84 -9.00 -20.32
N GLN A 427 26.93 -8.24 -20.57
CA GLN A 427 27.77 -7.78 -19.46
C GLN A 427 27.05 -6.76 -18.57
N LEU A 428 26.30 -5.80 -19.16
CA LEU A 428 25.49 -4.86 -18.41
C LEU A 428 24.37 -5.57 -17.62
N VAL A 429 23.73 -6.58 -18.21
CA VAL A 429 22.71 -7.40 -17.52
C VAL A 429 23.29 -8.07 -16.28
N LYS A 430 24.48 -8.67 -16.39
CA LYS A 430 25.19 -9.28 -15.25
C LYS A 430 25.50 -8.25 -14.17
N THR A 431 26.02 -7.10 -14.56
CA THR A 431 26.37 -6.02 -13.62
C THR A 431 25.15 -5.51 -12.87
N MET A 432 24.04 -5.25 -13.53
CA MET A 432 22.80 -4.83 -12.89
C MET A 432 22.26 -5.88 -11.91
N LYS A 433 22.33 -7.15 -12.29
CA LYS A 433 21.95 -8.27 -11.41
C LYS A 433 22.86 -8.34 -10.17
N MET A 434 24.18 -8.16 -10.34
CA MET A 434 25.12 -8.09 -9.22
C MET A 434 24.83 -6.90 -8.30
N ALA A 435 24.43 -5.75 -8.86
CA ALA A 435 24.02 -4.57 -8.12
C ALA A 435 22.69 -4.73 -7.35
N GLY A 436 22.04 -5.89 -7.44
CA GLY A 436 20.81 -6.21 -6.71
C GLY A 436 19.52 -5.95 -7.45
N LEU A 437 19.55 -5.61 -8.76
CA LEU A 437 18.32 -5.46 -9.55
C LEU A 437 17.60 -6.82 -9.64
N LYS A 438 16.35 -6.84 -9.23
CA LYS A 438 15.50 -8.04 -9.24
C LYS A 438 14.81 -8.26 -10.60
N GLU A 439 14.57 -7.17 -11.32
CA GLU A 439 13.90 -7.22 -12.62
C GLU A 439 14.80 -7.80 -13.70
N LYS A 440 14.19 -8.57 -14.62
CA LYS A 440 14.91 -9.17 -15.74
C LYS A 440 15.19 -8.13 -16.83
N LEU A 441 16.45 -7.97 -17.20
CA LEU A 441 16.87 -7.16 -18.33
C LEU A 441 17.06 -8.01 -19.58
N ASN A 442 16.78 -7.42 -20.75
CA ASN A 442 17.04 -8.02 -22.05
C ASN A 442 18.37 -7.49 -22.60
N PRO A 443 19.29 -8.38 -23.05
CA PRO A 443 20.55 -7.98 -23.65
C PRO A 443 20.31 -7.50 -25.08
N VAL A 444 20.08 -6.20 -25.24
CA VAL A 444 19.85 -5.53 -26.52
C VAL A 444 20.71 -4.26 -26.61
N PRO A 445 21.08 -3.79 -27.81
CA PRO A 445 21.94 -2.62 -28.00
C PRO A 445 21.44 -1.35 -27.29
N SER A 446 20.11 -1.14 -27.26
CA SER A 446 19.48 0.01 -26.63
C SER A 446 19.50 -0.02 -25.10
N LEU A 447 19.81 -1.17 -24.47
CA LEU A 447 19.92 -1.28 -23.02
C LEU A 447 20.93 -0.30 -22.44
N ALA A 448 22.03 -0.03 -23.16
CA ALA A 448 23.04 0.98 -22.80
C ALA A 448 22.47 2.39 -22.59
N LEU A 449 21.30 2.66 -23.13
CA LEU A 449 20.58 3.93 -23.06
C LEU A 449 19.41 3.90 -22.07
N GLY A 450 19.22 2.78 -21.36
CA GLY A 450 18.13 2.61 -20.38
C GLY A 450 16.74 2.53 -21.00
N SER A 451 16.64 1.87 -22.16
CA SER A 451 15.37 1.70 -22.88
C SER A 451 14.38 0.76 -22.20
N GLN A 452 14.81 0.02 -21.19
CA GLN A 452 13.94 -0.90 -20.46
C GLN A 452 13.29 -0.21 -19.26
N GLU A 453 12.02 -0.55 -19.01
CA GLU A 453 11.26 0.00 -17.89
C GLU A 453 11.62 -0.74 -16.60
N LEU A 454 11.92 0.02 -15.55
CA LEU A 454 12.27 -0.48 -14.23
C LEU A 454 11.40 0.17 -13.15
N ASN A 455 11.17 -0.55 -12.05
CA ASN A 455 10.57 0.01 -10.86
C ASN A 455 11.57 0.89 -10.12
N MET A 456 11.14 2.07 -9.64
CA MET A 456 12.04 3.04 -9.02
C MET A 456 12.69 2.51 -7.74
N LEU A 457 11.94 1.82 -6.88
CA LEU A 457 12.44 1.25 -5.63
C LEU A 457 13.51 0.17 -5.91
N ASP A 458 13.22 -0.75 -6.84
CA ASP A 458 14.16 -1.80 -7.23
C ASP A 458 15.42 -1.22 -7.90
N TYR A 459 15.25 -0.17 -8.69
CA TYR A 459 16.37 0.53 -9.32
C TYR A 459 17.21 1.32 -8.32
N ALA A 460 16.60 1.97 -7.33
CA ALA A 460 17.30 2.63 -6.23
C ALA A 460 18.17 1.64 -5.44
N ASN A 461 17.69 0.41 -5.26
CA ASN A 461 18.46 -0.68 -4.65
C ASN A 461 19.78 -0.95 -5.38
N SER A 462 19.79 -0.89 -6.72
CA SER A 462 21.03 -1.02 -7.49
C SER A 462 22.00 0.14 -7.24
N TYR A 463 21.48 1.37 -7.13
CA TYR A 463 22.31 2.54 -6.86
C TYR A 463 22.88 2.58 -5.43
N VAL A 464 22.26 1.93 -4.45
CA VAL A 464 22.82 1.72 -3.11
C VAL A 464 24.22 1.11 -3.23
N THR A 465 24.42 0.16 -4.15
CA THR A 465 25.71 -0.50 -4.37
C THR A 465 26.81 0.49 -4.78
N LEU A 466 26.51 1.45 -5.68
CA LEU A 466 27.47 2.49 -6.07
C LEU A 466 27.70 3.51 -4.94
N ALA A 467 26.65 3.92 -4.24
CA ALA A 467 26.70 4.88 -3.15
C ALA A 467 27.46 4.33 -1.92
N ASN A 468 27.39 3.01 -1.69
CA ASN A 468 28.04 2.31 -0.60
C ASN A 468 29.33 1.57 -1.03
N TYR A 469 30.07 2.16 -1.96
CA TYR A 469 31.38 1.69 -2.41
C TYR A 469 31.46 0.20 -2.77
N GLY A 470 30.45 -0.29 -3.46
CA GLY A 470 30.42 -1.68 -3.95
C GLY A 470 29.71 -2.68 -3.04
N THR A 471 29.23 -2.24 -1.90
CA THR A 471 28.45 -3.05 -0.97
C THR A 471 26.96 -2.86 -1.19
N THR A 472 26.24 -3.91 -1.53
CA THR A 472 24.78 -3.87 -1.70
C THR A 472 24.07 -4.04 -0.37
N ASN A 473 23.00 -3.27 -0.17
CA ASN A 473 22.03 -3.43 0.90
C ASN A 473 20.64 -3.38 0.28
N GLU A 474 19.77 -4.29 0.69
CA GLU A 474 18.39 -4.29 0.20
C GLU A 474 17.63 -3.11 0.82
N THR A 475 16.85 -2.39 -0.01
CA THR A 475 16.00 -1.30 0.48
C THR A 475 14.85 -1.83 1.29
N TYR A 476 14.55 -1.18 2.42
CA TYR A 476 13.49 -1.56 3.35
C TYR A 476 12.91 -0.34 4.07
N PHE A 477 11.70 -0.50 4.63
CA PHE A 477 10.99 0.55 5.37
C PHE A 477 10.87 0.24 6.86
N ILE A 478 10.85 -1.06 7.24
CA ILE A 478 10.53 -1.51 8.60
C ILE A 478 11.79 -2.01 9.31
N GLU A 479 12.21 -1.29 10.36
CA GLU A 479 13.29 -1.70 11.25
C GLU A 479 12.86 -2.85 12.16
N ARG A 480 11.72 -2.70 12.83
CA ARG A 480 11.14 -3.73 13.69
C ARG A 480 9.64 -3.51 13.88
N VAL A 481 8.97 -4.58 14.28
CA VAL A 481 7.56 -4.58 14.66
C VAL A 481 7.43 -5.21 16.04
N GLU A 482 6.69 -4.55 16.92
CA GLU A 482 6.36 -5.01 18.28
C GLU A 482 4.84 -5.10 18.46
N ASP A 483 4.38 -5.93 19.38
CA ASP A 483 3.00 -5.88 19.85
C ASP A 483 2.79 -4.73 20.86
N VAL A 484 1.55 -4.54 21.33
CA VAL A 484 1.23 -3.50 22.33
C VAL A 484 1.99 -3.65 23.64
N ASN A 485 2.41 -4.86 23.99
CA ASN A 485 3.13 -5.19 25.21
C ASN A 485 4.64 -5.01 25.05
N GLY A 486 5.12 -4.67 23.85
CA GLY A 486 6.55 -4.53 23.54
C GLY A 486 7.25 -5.85 23.18
N ASN A 487 6.49 -6.92 22.90
CA ASN A 487 7.09 -8.17 22.43
C ASN A 487 7.48 -8.01 20.95
N LEU A 488 8.72 -8.39 20.63
CA LEU A 488 9.26 -8.30 19.27
C LEU A 488 8.62 -9.36 18.36
N LEU A 489 7.95 -8.91 17.28
CA LEU A 489 7.33 -9.75 16.26
C LEU A 489 8.21 -9.92 15.02
N TYR A 490 8.96 -8.87 14.69
CA TYR A 490 9.88 -8.84 13.56
C TYR A 490 11.01 -7.84 13.82
N LYS A 491 12.20 -8.16 13.32
CA LYS A 491 13.32 -7.23 13.23
C LYS A 491 14.01 -7.44 11.89
N HIS A 492 14.26 -6.33 11.18
CA HIS A 492 15.04 -6.36 9.95
C HIS A 492 16.42 -6.96 10.19
N LYS A 493 16.88 -7.78 9.25
CA LYS A 493 18.22 -8.36 9.26
C LYS A 493 19.01 -7.79 8.11
N GLU A 494 20.05 -7.07 8.41
CA GLU A 494 20.99 -6.58 7.41
C GLU A 494 21.58 -7.75 6.61
N ASN A 495 21.61 -7.61 5.29
CA ASN A 495 22.17 -8.60 4.37
C ASN A 495 23.14 -7.89 3.42
N SER A 496 24.16 -7.27 3.99
CA SER A 496 25.19 -6.56 3.23
C SER A 496 26.12 -7.53 2.53
N LYS A 497 26.42 -7.29 1.26
CA LYS A 497 27.39 -8.07 0.47
C LYS A 497 28.23 -7.13 -0.38
N GLU A 498 29.54 -7.31 -0.33
CA GLU A 498 30.46 -6.70 -1.27
C GLU A 498 30.34 -7.43 -2.61
N VAL A 499 29.88 -6.73 -3.64
CA VAL A 499 29.57 -7.29 -4.96
C VAL A 499 30.32 -6.56 -6.08
N PHE A 500 30.75 -5.33 -5.85
CA PHE A 500 31.56 -4.53 -6.78
C PHE A 500 32.92 -4.22 -6.20
N ASN A 501 33.89 -4.12 -7.10
CA ASN A 501 35.24 -3.65 -6.77
C ASN A 501 35.17 -2.19 -6.30
N LYS A 502 35.68 -1.94 -5.10
CA LYS A 502 35.63 -0.63 -4.42
C LYS A 502 36.37 0.46 -5.18
N ASP A 503 37.52 0.11 -5.80
CA ASP A 503 38.34 1.09 -6.53
C ASP A 503 37.65 1.50 -7.83
N SER A 504 37.06 0.58 -8.56
CA SER A 504 36.28 0.86 -9.77
C SER A 504 35.03 1.67 -9.45
N VAL A 505 34.35 1.39 -8.34
CA VAL A 505 33.21 2.20 -7.88
C VAL A 505 33.66 3.61 -7.51
N PHE A 506 34.82 3.76 -6.84
CA PHE A 506 35.37 5.08 -6.52
C PHE A 506 35.61 5.89 -7.81
N ILE A 507 36.20 5.28 -8.85
CA ILE A 507 36.43 5.93 -10.14
C ILE A 507 35.09 6.37 -10.77
N ILE A 508 34.07 5.50 -10.76
CA ILE A 508 32.74 5.85 -11.29
C ILE A 508 32.14 7.02 -10.53
N ASN A 509 32.22 7.02 -9.20
CA ASN A 509 31.69 8.09 -8.36
C ASN A 509 32.39 9.43 -8.68
N GLU A 510 33.72 9.41 -8.86
CA GLU A 510 34.47 10.59 -9.29
C GLU A 510 34.05 11.04 -10.70
N MET A 511 33.94 10.14 -11.66
CA MET A 511 33.48 10.46 -13.01
C MET A 511 32.08 11.09 -13.02
N MET A 512 31.18 10.68 -12.14
CA MET A 512 29.82 11.21 -12.04
C MET A 512 29.83 12.68 -11.55
N THR A 513 30.88 13.14 -10.87
CA THR A 513 31.00 14.55 -10.50
C THR A 513 31.29 15.47 -11.71
N ASN A 514 31.75 14.91 -12.82
CA ASN A 514 32.00 15.63 -14.06
C ASN A 514 30.72 16.11 -14.75
N THR A 515 29.55 15.55 -14.39
CA THR A 515 28.24 15.94 -14.96
C THR A 515 27.85 17.40 -14.65
N TYR A 516 28.54 18.05 -13.69
CA TYR A 516 28.35 19.48 -13.36
C TYR A 516 29.68 20.26 -13.31
N ASN A 517 30.80 19.66 -13.75
CA ASN A 517 32.11 20.27 -13.71
C ASN A 517 32.35 21.15 -14.95
N PRO A 518 32.58 22.47 -14.80
CA PRO A 518 32.84 23.36 -15.93
C PRO A 518 34.09 23.00 -16.77
N ALA A 519 35.06 22.29 -16.20
CA ALA A 519 36.26 21.85 -16.92
C ALA A 519 35.94 20.89 -18.08
N PHE A 520 34.73 20.29 -18.12
CA PHE A 520 34.25 19.43 -19.18
C PHE A 520 33.41 20.18 -20.23
N ILE A 521 33.33 21.51 -20.22
CA ILE A 521 32.64 22.24 -21.28
C ILE A 521 33.45 22.11 -22.58
N ASP A 522 32.86 21.55 -23.63
CA ASP A 522 33.47 21.36 -24.95
C ASP A 522 32.39 21.51 -26.03
N TYR A 523 32.17 20.50 -26.89
CA TYR A 523 31.10 20.50 -27.91
C TYR A 523 29.69 20.46 -27.31
N LEU A 524 29.59 20.04 -26.07
CA LEU A 524 28.38 20.09 -25.22
C LEU A 524 28.75 20.61 -23.83
N ASN A 525 27.75 21.10 -23.12
CA ASN A 525 27.86 21.31 -21.68
C ASN A 525 27.65 20.00 -20.94
N PRO A 526 28.30 19.77 -19.79
CA PRO A 526 27.94 18.74 -18.85
C PRO A 526 26.44 18.78 -18.53
N THR A 527 25.81 17.62 -18.43
CA THR A 527 24.33 17.51 -18.46
C THR A 527 23.59 18.27 -17.37
N ILE A 528 24.22 18.53 -16.24
CA ILE A 528 23.66 19.24 -15.08
C ILE A 528 24.57 20.38 -14.60
N ILE A 529 25.26 21.03 -15.51
CA ILE A 529 26.22 22.12 -15.24
C ILE A 529 25.63 23.21 -14.34
N TYR A 530 24.33 23.50 -14.46
CA TYR A 530 23.63 24.51 -13.66
C TYR A 530 23.64 24.23 -12.15
N LEU A 531 23.89 22.99 -11.73
CA LEU A 531 24.01 22.63 -10.31
C LEU A 531 25.35 23.05 -9.71
N ASN A 532 26.40 23.31 -10.53
CA ASN A 532 27.73 23.64 -10.03
C ASN A 532 27.74 24.81 -9.05
N SER A 533 26.88 25.81 -9.27
CA SER A 533 26.76 26.98 -8.39
C SER A 533 25.80 26.81 -7.21
N LYS A 534 25.03 25.70 -7.19
CA LYS A 534 23.94 25.48 -6.22
C LYS A 534 24.28 24.44 -5.16
N ILE A 535 25.20 23.53 -5.45
CA ILE A 535 25.62 22.48 -4.53
C ILE A 535 26.86 22.87 -3.76
N SER A 536 26.82 22.67 -2.43
CA SER A 536 27.95 23.01 -1.52
C SER A 536 28.79 21.78 -1.14
N ARG A 537 28.37 20.59 -1.50
CA ARG A 537 29.06 19.32 -1.24
C ARG A 537 29.26 18.57 -2.54
N LYS A 538 30.19 17.61 -2.53
CA LYS A 538 30.44 16.74 -3.67
C LYS A 538 29.38 15.63 -3.70
N TYR A 539 28.73 15.47 -4.86
CA TYR A 539 27.76 14.42 -5.14
C TYR A 539 28.10 13.71 -6.45
N ALA A 540 27.93 12.42 -6.48
CA ALA A 540 27.87 11.68 -7.72
C ALA A 540 26.46 11.82 -8.28
N ILE A 541 26.30 12.45 -9.46
CA ILE A 541 24.96 12.75 -10.01
C ILE A 541 24.89 12.30 -11.47
N LYS A 542 23.73 11.71 -11.84
CA LYS A 542 23.44 11.33 -13.23
C LYS A 542 22.00 11.65 -13.60
N SER A 543 21.83 12.35 -14.72
CA SER A 543 20.52 12.59 -15.34
C SER A 543 20.17 11.51 -16.36
N GLY A 544 18.87 11.26 -16.54
CA GLY A 544 18.31 10.44 -17.59
C GLY A 544 17.12 11.14 -18.24
N THR A 545 16.99 11.02 -19.55
CA THR A 545 15.88 11.57 -20.31
C THR A 545 15.40 10.52 -21.29
N THR A 546 14.10 10.36 -21.37
CA THR A 546 13.40 9.55 -22.35
C THR A 546 12.33 10.42 -23.03
N ASP A 547 11.52 9.86 -23.90
CA ASP A 547 10.44 10.63 -24.54
C ASP A 547 9.39 11.12 -23.54
N ASN A 548 9.20 10.40 -22.44
CA ASN A 548 8.12 10.66 -21.47
C ASN A 548 8.61 10.92 -20.02
N ASP A 549 9.87 10.62 -19.72
CA ASP A 549 10.35 10.64 -18.33
C ASP A 549 11.67 11.39 -18.20
N TYR A 550 11.79 12.14 -17.11
CA TYR A 550 13.02 12.79 -16.68
C TYR A 550 13.47 12.19 -15.35
N TRP A 551 14.69 11.69 -15.33
CA TRP A 551 15.31 11.09 -14.15
C TRP A 551 16.52 11.88 -13.70
N ILE A 552 16.71 11.93 -12.39
CA ILE A 552 17.95 12.34 -11.78
C ILE A 552 18.24 11.41 -10.60
N VAL A 553 19.47 10.95 -10.51
CA VAL A 553 19.96 10.19 -9.35
C VAL A 553 21.18 10.91 -8.84
N GLY A 554 21.20 11.22 -7.55
CA GLY A 554 22.31 11.88 -6.91
C GLY A 554 22.61 11.25 -5.55
N TYR A 555 23.88 11.06 -5.22
CA TYR A 555 24.28 10.50 -3.94
C TYR A 555 25.65 10.96 -3.47
N ASN A 556 25.84 10.83 -2.19
CA ASN A 556 27.13 10.82 -1.49
C ASN A 556 27.10 9.64 -0.49
N PRO A 557 28.14 9.39 0.33
CA PRO A 557 28.13 8.27 1.28
C PRO A 557 27.05 8.33 2.36
N ASP A 558 26.36 9.46 2.52
CA ASP A 558 25.36 9.65 3.57
C ASP A 558 23.92 9.56 3.05
N ALA A 559 23.69 9.78 1.75
CA ALA A 559 22.34 9.76 1.18
C ALA A 559 22.34 9.47 -0.33
N LEU A 560 21.34 8.72 -0.80
CA LEU A 560 21.01 8.44 -2.19
C LEU A 560 19.58 8.96 -2.48
N MET A 561 19.44 9.79 -3.50
CA MET A 561 18.16 10.28 -4.00
C MET A 561 18.06 10.11 -5.53
#